data_e3c9ff5b22292c2678d70c55734dc1f7
#
_entry.id   e3c9ff5b22292c2678d70c55734dc1f7
#
_cell.length_a   1.000
_cell.length_b   1.000
_cell.length_c   1.000
_cell.angle_alpha   90.00
_cell.angle_beta   90.00
_cell.angle_gamma   90.00
#
_symmetry.space_group_name_H-M   'P 1'
#
loop_
_entity.id
_entity.type
_entity.pdbx_description
1 polymer ?
#
loop_
_entity_poly.entity_id
_entity_poly.type
_entity_poly.pdbx_seq_one_letter_code
_entity_poly.pdbx_strand_id
1 'polypeptide(L)'
;ALGILADGIFGPGTEKSVKEFQTKNGLVADGIVGKKTLLKLFLDIDTDRNGFDDSGDTDNKLNYLGAYTTEDGLEIDRAYLDSDEYVKDYGQLEPLNFFIHHTAGWNNPYNTINNWNRDKRGRVATQYCIGGTSVKIGKYGDDKYNGQVVECFPNNYIGWHLGKVGNFNMSKYSSAVEINNFGYVTKKDGKYYNYVNGEVPASMVCDLGYKFRGHQYWHAYTPEQIESLGLLIKHVQKVYPKIDMSAGLPQLLKDGVHPKDAFEFNSDAYYGKIKGLWTHTNVRKDKFDCFPQAELVELLKNL
;
A
#
# COMPACT_ATOMS: atom_id res chain seq x y z
N ALA A 1 13.90 -15.29 -20.95
CA ALA A 1 12.90 -16.34 -20.71
C ALA A 1 13.13 -17.55 -21.62
N LEU A 2 12.13 -18.40 -21.92
CA LEU A 2 12.28 -19.70 -22.57
C LEU A 2 12.70 -19.68 -24.04
N GLY A 3 12.70 -18.52 -24.73
CA GLY A 3 13.13 -18.38 -26.12
C GLY A 3 12.26 -19.13 -27.15
N ILE A 4 10.99 -19.37 -26.84
CA ILE A 4 10.04 -20.11 -27.69
C ILE A 4 8.93 -19.19 -28.20
N LEU A 5 8.27 -19.61 -29.31
CA LEU A 5 7.11 -18.90 -29.84
C LEU A 5 5.92 -19.02 -28.88
N ALA A 6 5.27 -17.90 -28.58
CA ALA A 6 4.07 -17.88 -27.74
C ALA A 6 2.82 -18.16 -28.60
N ASP A 7 2.54 -19.44 -28.83
CA ASP A 7 1.39 -19.93 -29.61
C ASP A 7 0.18 -20.33 -28.75
N GLY A 8 0.33 -20.20 -27.42
CA GLY A 8 -0.71 -20.61 -26.45
C GLY A 8 -0.78 -22.12 -26.20
N ILE A 9 0.12 -22.92 -26.79
CA ILE A 9 0.10 -24.36 -26.68
C ILE A 9 1.28 -24.86 -25.85
N PHE A 10 1.04 -25.63 -24.80
CA PHE A 10 2.07 -26.32 -24.04
C PHE A 10 2.36 -27.67 -24.71
N GLY A 11 3.19 -27.67 -25.73
CA GLY A 11 3.59 -28.87 -26.47
C GLY A 11 4.96 -29.43 -26.04
N PRO A 12 5.45 -30.54 -26.71
CA PRO A 12 6.74 -31.15 -26.39
C PRO A 12 7.93 -30.18 -26.48
N GLY A 13 7.88 -29.20 -27.39
CA GLY A 13 8.89 -28.15 -27.54
C GLY A 13 8.92 -27.23 -26.30
N THR A 14 7.75 -26.82 -25.82
CA THR A 14 7.60 -26.01 -24.60
C THR A 14 8.11 -26.78 -23.38
N GLU A 15 7.72 -28.04 -23.23
CA GLU A 15 8.16 -28.91 -22.12
C GLU A 15 9.68 -29.06 -22.11
N LYS A 16 10.29 -29.29 -23.28
CA LYS A 16 11.76 -29.37 -23.42
C LYS A 16 12.43 -28.08 -22.95
N SER A 17 11.97 -26.93 -23.42
CA SER A 17 12.53 -25.63 -23.04
C SER A 17 12.33 -25.33 -21.54
N VAL A 18 11.24 -25.78 -20.95
CA VAL A 18 11.03 -25.69 -19.49
C VAL A 18 12.05 -26.56 -18.75
N LYS A 19 12.29 -27.80 -19.15
CA LYS A 19 13.29 -28.70 -18.54
C LYS A 19 14.71 -28.15 -18.65
N GLU A 20 15.08 -27.61 -19.82
CA GLU A 20 16.37 -26.97 -20.02
C GLU A 20 16.54 -25.76 -19.11
N PHE A 21 15.51 -24.92 -19.01
CA PHE A 21 15.49 -23.78 -18.10
C PHE A 21 15.61 -24.21 -16.63
N GLN A 22 14.86 -25.23 -16.22
CA GLN A 22 14.91 -25.78 -14.87
C GLN A 22 16.31 -26.29 -14.52
N THR A 23 16.92 -27.07 -15.42
CA THR A 23 18.31 -27.56 -15.25
C THR A 23 19.29 -26.39 -15.08
N LYS A 24 19.21 -25.39 -15.96
CA LYS A 24 20.10 -24.20 -15.92
C LYS A 24 19.98 -23.42 -14.62
N ASN A 25 18.80 -23.44 -13.98
CA ASN A 25 18.52 -22.69 -12.77
C ASN A 25 18.53 -23.56 -11.47
N GLY A 26 19.10 -24.78 -11.53
CA GLY A 26 19.24 -25.67 -10.37
C GLY A 26 17.90 -26.18 -9.82
N LEU A 27 16.86 -26.23 -10.66
CA LEU A 27 15.55 -26.78 -10.32
C LEU A 27 15.45 -28.24 -10.78
N VAL A 28 14.49 -28.97 -10.22
CA VAL A 28 14.14 -30.32 -10.73
C VAL A 28 13.59 -30.16 -12.15
N ALA A 29 14.20 -30.82 -13.11
CA ALA A 29 13.85 -30.75 -14.53
C ALA A 29 12.67 -31.69 -14.87
N ASP A 30 11.52 -31.46 -14.25
CA ASP A 30 10.28 -32.23 -14.43
C ASP A 30 9.43 -31.75 -15.61
N GLY A 31 9.73 -30.59 -16.17
CA GLY A 31 8.97 -29.97 -17.26
C GLY A 31 7.67 -29.31 -16.78
N ILE A 32 7.40 -29.29 -15.49
CA ILE A 32 6.19 -28.68 -14.92
C ILE A 32 6.48 -27.22 -14.52
N VAL A 33 5.73 -26.28 -15.07
CA VAL A 33 5.83 -24.88 -14.70
C VAL A 33 5.09 -24.64 -13.38
N GLY A 34 5.64 -25.23 -12.32
CA GLY A 34 5.17 -25.03 -10.96
C GLY A 34 5.72 -23.72 -10.34
N LYS A 35 5.34 -23.46 -9.08
CA LYS A 35 5.69 -22.24 -8.34
C LYS A 35 7.19 -21.90 -8.42
N LYS A 36 8.08 -22.87 -8.24
CA LYS A 36 9.54 -22.66 -8.28
C LYS A 36 10.03 -22.29 -9.66
N THR A 37 9.48 -22.90 -10.71
CA THR A 37 9.83 -22.60 -12.11
C THR A 37 9.32 -21.24 -12.52
N LEU A 38 8.08 -20.88 -12.16
CA LEU A 38 7.51 -19.56 -12.38
C LEU A 38 8.36 -18.48 -11.70
N LEU A 39 8.69 -18.67 -10.45
CA LEU A 39 9.55 -17.73 -9.71
C LEU A 39 10.88 -17.51 -10.45
N LYS A 40 11.54 -18.54 -10.96
CA LYS A 40 12.80 -18.38 -11.71
C LYS A 40 12.62 -17.81 -13.11
N LEU A 41 11.53 -18.12 -13.82
CA LEU A 41 11.23 -17.55 -15.14
C LEU A 41 11.02 -16.03 -15.11
N PHE A 42 10.48 -15.54 -13.99
CA PHE A 42 10.23 -14.11 -13.79
C PHE A 42 11.31 -13.43 -12.93
N LEU A 43 12.24 -14.19 -12.33
CA LEU A 43 13.32 -13.72 -11.45
C LEU A 43 14.67 -13.44 -12.18
N ASP A 44 14.70 -13.25 -13.49
CA ASP A 44 15.75 -12.41 -14.12
C ASP A 44 15.49 -10.91 -13.84
N ILE A 45 14.53 -10.63 -12.99
CA ILE A 45 14.25 -9.34 -12.37
C ILE A 45 15.08 -9.31 -11.08
N ASP A 46 16.00 -8.41 -11.03
CA ASP A 46 16.85 -7.92 -9.94
C ASP A 46 16.59 -8.55 -8.56
N THR A 47 17.41 -9.54 -8.18
CA THR A 47 17.34 -10.23 -6.88
C THR A 47 17.59 -9.29 -5.70
N ASP A 48 18.08 -8.08 -5.94
CA ASP A 48 18.32 -7.06 -4.91
C ASP A 48 17.03 -6.32 -4.49
N ARG A 49 15.93 -6.46 -5.26
CA ARG A 49 14.62 -5.88 -4.94
C ARG A 49 13.70 -6.81 -4.13
N ASN A 50 14.13 -8.00 -3.82
CA ASN A 50 13.37 -8.90 -2.95
C ASN A 50 13.34 -8.37 -1.52
N GLY A 51 12.57 -7.39 -1.17
CA GLY A 51 12.39 -6.73 0.12
C GLY A 51 12.62 -7.55 1.41
N PHE A 52 13.41 -8.60 1.31
CA PHE A 52 13.85 -9.43 2.41
C PHE A 52 14.98 -8.71 3.13
N ASP A 53 14.69 -8.26 4.35
CA ASP A 53 15.68 -7.87 5.31
C ASP A 53 16.72 -9.01 5.46
N ASP A 54 18.02 -8.66 5.36
CA ASP A 54 19.16 -9.56 5.65
C ASP A 54 19.23 -10.03 7.12
N SER A 55 18.16 -9.81 7.91
CA SER A 55 18.08 -10.22 9.32
C SER A 55 17.94 -11.71 9.56
N GLY A 56 17.96 -12.54 8.51
CA GLY A 56 17.99 -14.01 8.65
C GLY A 56 16.69 -14.67 9.07
N ASP A 57 15.57 -13.95 9.08
CA ASP A 57 14.25 -14.54 9.38
C ASP A 57 13.70 -15.26 8.14
N THR A 58 14.04 -16.54 8.00
CA THR A 58 13.75 -17.38 6.84
C THR A 58 12.32 -17.89 6.77
N ASP A 59 11.46 -17.61 7.74
CA ASP A 59 10.18 -18.28 7.92
C ASP A 59 8.97 -17.60 7.28
N ASN A 60 9.12 -16.41 6.63
CA ASN A 60 8.00 -15.72 5.99
C ASN A 60 8.38 -15.13 4.64
N LYS A 61 8.43 -15.93 3.62
CA LYS A 61 8.56 -15.47 2.24
C LYS A 61 7.19 -15.03 1.74
N LEU A 62 7.00 -13.71 1.56
CA LEU A 62 5.86 -13.18 0.80
C LEU A 62 5.77 -13.86 -0.57
N ASN A 63 4.56 -14.01 -1.06
CA ASN A 63 4.33 -14.52 -2.41
C ASN A 63 4.62 -13.40 -3.44
N TYR A 64 5.91 -13.18 -3.69
CA TYR A 64 6.37 -12.18 -4.65
C TYR A 64 6.17 -12.67 -6.08
N LEU A 65 5.45 -11.89 -6.89
CA LEU A 65 5.06 -12.22 -8.26
C LEU A 65 5.71 -11.31 -9.32
N GLY A 66 6.72 -10.52 -8.91
CA GLY A 66 7.39 -9.56 -9.78
C GLY A 66 6.70 -8.19 -9.80
N ALA A 67 7.25 -7.27 -10.57
CA ALA A 67 6.74 -5.92 -10.76
C ALA A 67 6.08 -5.74 -12.13
N TYR A 68 5.27 -4.70 -12.26
CA TYR A 68 4.80 -4.17 -13.53
C TYR A 68 4.81 -2.65 -13.51
N THR A 69 4.91 -2.04 -14.68
CA THR A 69 4.84 -0.58 -14.81
C THR A 69 3.48 -0.19 -15.39
N THR A 70 2.82 0.76 -14.76
CA THR A 70 1.55 1.31 -15.25
C THR A 70 1.76 2.20 -16.48
N GLU A 71 0.70 2.54 -17.20
CA GLU A 71 0.77 3.47 -18.34
C GLU A 71 1.32 4.85 -17.94
N ASP A 72 1.09 5.29 -16.71
CA ASP A 72 1.56 6.57 -16.17
C ASP A 72 2.99 6.47 -15.59
N GLY A 73 3.68 5.34 -15.79
CA GLY A 73 5.09 5.15 -15.40
C GLY A 73 5.30 4.73 -13.94
N LEU A 74 4.24 4.45 -13.16
CA LEU A 74 4.38 3.93 -11.81
C LEU A 74 4.78 2.46 -11.84
N GLU A 75 5.89 2.11 -11.19
CA GLU A 75 6.27 0.72 -10.95
C GLU A 75 5.55 0.19 -9.72
N ILE A 76 4.89 -0.95 -9.85
CA ILE A 76 4.15 -1.61 -8.77
C ILE A 76 4.67 -3.04 -8.62
N ASP A 77 5.23 -3.34 -7.45
CA ASP A 77 5.57 -4.70 -7.07
C ASP A 77 4.32 -5.49 -6.67
N ARG A 78 4.30 -6.78 -6.95
CA ARG A 78 3.24 -7.69 -6.50
C ARG A 78 3.80 -8.62 -5.44
N ALA A 79 3.45 -8.37 -4.19
CA ALA A 79 3.81 -9.22 -3.05
C ALA A 79 2.54 -9.54 -2.27
N TYR A 80 1.93 -10.69 -2.61
CA TYR A 80 0.61 -11.01 -2.14
C TYR A 80 0.63 -11.63 -0.74
N LEU A 81 -0.34 -11.18 0.05
CA LEU A 81 -0.76 -11.79 1.31
C LEU A 81 -1.12 -13.27 1.13
N ASP A 82 -1.12 -14.01 2.21
CA ASP A 82 -1.68 -15.36 2.24
C ASP A 82 -3.17 -15.34 1.84
N SER A 83 -3.61 -16.38 1.16
CA SER A 83 -4.92 -16.37 0.49
C SER A 83 -6.13 -16.34 1.42
N ASP A 84 -5.92 -16.50 2.72
CA ASP A 84 -6.95 -16.39 3.76
C ASP A 84 -7.03 -14.98 4.39
N GLU A 85 -6.07 -14.10 4.10
CA GLU A 85 -6.05 -12.71 4.60
C GLU A 85 -6.93 -11.75 3.78
N TYR A 86 -7.27 -12.10 2.55
CA TYR A 86 -8.19 -11.35 1.71
C TYR A 86 -9.31 -12.24 1.18
N VAL A 87 -10.41 -11.66 0.71
CA VAL A 87 -11.60 -12.41 0.37
C VAL A 87 -11.78 -12.52 -1.13
N LYS A 88 -11.82 -13.76 -1.63
CA LYS A 88 -12.26 -14.14 -2.98
C LYS A 88 -13.80 -14.18 -3.00
N ASP A 89 -14.40 -13.81 -4.12
CA ASP A 89 -15.81 -14.02 -4.42
C ASP A 89 -16.84 -13.43 -3.44
N TYR A 90 -16.98 -12.11 -3.47
CA TYR A 90 -18.26 -11.50 -3.12
C TYR A 90 -19.09 -11.13 -4.38
N GLY A 91 -18.95 -11.91 -5.45
CA GLY A 91 -19.52 -11.53 -6.75
C GLY A 91 -18.77 -10.33 -7.35
N GLN A 92 -19.21 -9.83 -8.49
CA GLN A 92 -18.62 -8.66 -9.18
C GLN A 92 -18.91 -7.36 -8.40
N LEU A 93 -18.38 -7.24 -7.18
CA LEU A 93 -18.48 -5.99 -6.42
C LEU A 93 -17.43 -5.04 -6.96
N GLU A 94 -17.86 -4.03 -7.67
CA GLU A 94 -16.98 -2.95 -8.09
C GLU A 94 -16.81 -1.96 -6.94
N PRO A 95 -15.55 -1.62 -6.56
CA PRO A 95 -15.28 -0.55 -5.61
C PRO A 95 -15.91 0.77 -6.06
N LEU A 96 -16.50 1.48 -5.10
CA LEU A 96 -17.09 2.81 -5.27
C LEU A 96 -16.34 3.87 -4.47
N ASN A 97 -15.39 3.43 -3.62
CA ASN A 97 -14.60 4.29 -2.78
C ASN A 97 -13.13 3.88 -2.84
N PHE A 98 -12.25 4.86 -2.61
CA PHE A 98 -10.85 4.66 -2.36
C PHE A 98 -10.48 5.27 -1.01
N PHE A 99 -9.76 4.53 -0.18
CA PHE A 99 -9.34 5.00 1.14
C PHE A 99 -7.84 5.10 1.25
N ILE A 100 -7.38 6.22 1.83
CA ILE A 100 -5.98 6.44 2.17
C ILE A 100 -5.81 6.20 3.67
N HIS A 101 -4.83 5.36 4.02
CA HIS A 101 -4.40 5.05 5.39
C HIS A 101 -2.92 5.36 5.59
N HIS A 102 -2.44 5.33 6.84
CA HIS A 102 -1.03 5.18 7.14
C HIS A 102 -0.82 4.16 8.27
N THR A 103 0.30 3.44 8.20
CA THR A 103 0.55 2.22 8.98
C THR A 103 0.72 2.42 10.48
N ALA A 104 1.07 3.62 10.95
CA ALA A 104 1.69 3.83 12.26
C ALA A 104 2.90 2.87 12.44
N GLY A 105 3.76 2.75 11.44
CA GLY A 105 4.82 1.74 11.38
C GLY A 105 6.07 2.17 10.62
N TRP A 106 6.97 1.22 10.41
CA TRP A 106 8.26 1.42 9.75
C TRP A 106 8.12 1.57 8.23
N ASN A 107 9.22 1.97 7.60
CA ASN A 107 9.31 2.36 6.19
C ASN A 107 9.15 1.21 5.17
N ASN A 108 9.40 -0.05 5.56
CA ASN A 108 9.41 -1.17 4.64
C ASN A 108 7.99 -1.72 4.38
N PRO A 109 7.43 -1.61 3.16
CA PRO A 109 6.07 -2.06 2.84
C PRO A 109 5.91 -3.58 2.92
N TYR A 110 6.96 -4.36 2.64
CA TYR A 110 6.92 -5.81 2.74
C TYR A 110 6.80 -6.30 4.18
N ASN A 111 7.43 -5.59 5.13
CA ASN A 111 7.26 -5.88 6.55
C ASN A 111 5.83 -5.57 7.02
N THR A 112 5.19 -4.55 6.47
CA THR A 112 3.78 -4.27 6.73
C THR A 112 2.90 -5.43 6.28
N ILE A 113 3.10 -5.94 5.07
CA ILE A 113 2.37 -7.09 4.52
C ILE A 113 2.63 -8.36 5.36
N ASN A 114 3.88 -8.63 5.72
CA ASN A 114 4.23 -9.75 6.61
C ASN A 114 3.56 -9.64 7.98
N ASN A 115 3.42 -8.42 8.53
CA ASN A 115 2.75 -8.21 9.79
C ASN A 115 1.25 -8.50 9.69
N TRP A 116 0.62 -8.18 8.56
CA TRP A 116 -0.79 -8.54 8.31
C TRP A 116 -0.98 -10.05 8.24
N ASN A 117 -0.11 -10.80 7.53
CA ASN A 117 -0.14 -12.26 7.49
C ASN A 117 -0.02 -12.92 8.88
N ARG A 118 0.59 -12.22 9.84
CA ARG A 118 0.81 -12.73 11.22
C ARG A 118 -0.18 -12.18 12.23
N ASP A 119 -1.08 -11.29 11.83
CA ASP A 119 -1.98 -10.62 12.77
C ASP A 119 -3.09 -11.54 13.25
N LYS A 120 -2.89 -12.11 14.45
CA LYS A 120 -3.85 -13.02 15.10
C LYS A 120 -5.14 -12.32 15.56
N ARG A 121 -5.24 -11.00 15.50
CA ARG A 121 -6.44 -10.24 15.85
C ARG A 121 -7.54 -10.33 14.78
N GLY A 122 -7.20 -10.77 13.58
CA GLY A 122 -8.08 -10.95 12.43
C GLY A 122 -7.51 -10.35 11.17
N ARG A 123 -8.19 -10.57 10.07
CA ARG A 123 -7.80 -10.08 8.74
C ARG A 123 -7.75 -8.55 8.72
N VAL A 124 -6.61 -8.00 8.33
CA VAL A 124 -6.42 -6.56 8.11
C VAL A 124 -5.53 -6.38 6.90
N ALA A 125 -6.03 -5.72 5.86
CA ALA A 125 -5.22 -5.43 4.69
C ALA A 125 -5.81 -4.30 3.86
N THR A 126 -4.94 -3.48 3.26
CA THR A 126 -5.23 -2.63 2.11
C THR A 126 -4.73 -3.28 0.83
N GLN A 127 -5.29 -2.90 -0.32
CA GLN A 127 -4.88 -3.47 -1.60
C GLN A 127 -3.47 -3.04 -1.99
N TYR A 128 -3.06 -1.84 -1.59
CA TYR A 128 -1.74 -1.29 -1.90
C TYR A 128 -1.04 -0.82 -0.62
N CYS A 129 0.29 -0.83 -0.66
CA CYS A 129 1.15 -0.28 0.38
C CYS A 129 2.23 0.59 -0.26
N ILE A 130 2.53 1.77 0.30
CA ILE A 130 3.58 2.67 -0.17
C ILE A 130 4.67 2.75 0.89
N GLY A 131 5.89 2.37 0.52
CA GLY A 131 7.06 2.46 1.39
C GLY A 131 7.49 3.89 1.69
N GLY A 132 8.28 4.07 2.72
CA GLY A 132 8.78 5.37 3.17
C GLY A 132 10.28 5.36 3.48
N THR A 133 10.76 6.43 4.09
CA THR A 133 12.13 6.56 4.58
C THR A 133 12.27 6.05 6.01
N SER A 134 13.47 5.66 6.41
CA SER A 134 13.73 5.17 7.75
C SER A 134 13.91 6.30 8.77
N VAL A 135 13.21 6.21 9.88
CA VAL A 135 13.41 7.03 11.09
C VAL A 135 14.22 6.28 12.17
N LYS A 136 14.80 5.14 11.85
CA LYS A 136 15.58 4.33 12.79
C LYS A 136 16.95 4.98 13.01
N ILE A 137 17.37 5.11 14.26
CA ILE A 137 18.72 5.61 14.62
C ILE A 137 19.80 4.83 13.87
N GLY A 138 20.73 5.55 13.23
CA GLY A 138 21.79 4.99 12.39
C GLY A 138 21.37 4.61 10.96
N LYS A 139 20.08 4.72 10.64
CA LYS A 139 19.49 4.49 9.31
C LYS A 139 18.54 5.63 8.88
N TYR A 140 18.71 6.81 9.45
CA TYR A 140 17.89 7.96 9.08
C TYR A 140 18.07 8.30 7.59
N GLY A 141 16.95 8.44 6.86
CA GLY A 141 16.96 8.75 5.44
C GLY A 141 17.43 7.58 4.57
N ASP A 142 17.38 6.33 5.07
CA ASP A 142 17.50 5.17 4.20
C ASP A 142 16.26 5.12 3.30
N ASP A 143 16.48 5.43 2.02
CA ASP A 143 15.43 5.64 1.01
C ASP A 143 15.11 4.38 0.20
N LYS A 144 15.66 3.22 0.59
CA LYS A 144 15.50 1.95 -0.14
C LYS A 144 14.05 1.66 -0.55
N TYR A 145 13.10 2.03 0.28
CA TYR A 145 11.67 1.76 0.06
C TYR A 145 10.84 3.02 -0.19
N ASN A 146 11.49 4.19 -0.24
CA ASN A 146 10.78 5.46 -0.31
C ASN A 146 9.98 5.59 -1.62
N GLY A 147 8.67 5.75 -1.50
CA GLY A 147 7.77 5.82 -2.65
C GLY A 147 7.48 4.48 -3.35
N GLN A 148 8.10 3.37 -2.93
CA GLN A 148 7.86 2.07 -3.54
C GLN A 148 6.41 1.61 -3.31
N VAL A 149 5.71 1.25 -4.39
CA VAL A 149 4.34 0.77 -4.33
C VAL A 149 4.30 -0.75 -4.43
N VAL A 150 3.56 -1.38 -3.52
CA VAL A 150 3.35 -2.82 -3.50
C VAL A 150 1.85 -3.12 -3.56
N GLU A 151 1.44 -3.97 -4.51
CA GLU A 151 0.11 -4.55 -4.58
C GLU A 151 0.08 -5.80 -3.68
N CYS A 152 -0.83 -5.80 -2.69
CA CYS A 152 -0.87 -6.80 -1.62
C CYS A 152 -1.80 -7.97 -1.90
N PHE A 153 -2.74 -7.82 -2.83
CA PHE A 153 -3.65 -8.86 -3.35
C PHE A 153 -4.24 -8.41 -4.68
N PRO A 154 -4.75 -9.35 -5.53
CA PRO A 154 -5.23 -9.02 -6.87
C PRO A 154 -6.45 -8.10 -6.88
N ASN A 155 -6.67 -7.45 -8.04
CA ASN A 155 -7.89 -6.71 -8.32
C ASN A 155 -9.14 -7.57 -8.16
N ASN A 156 -10.27 -6.97 -7.78
CA ASN A 156 -11.56 -7.62 -7.54
C ASN A 156 -11.61 -8.52 -6.30
N TYR A 157 -10.63 -8.42 -5.41
CA TYR A 157 -10.64 -9.02 -4.08
C TYR A 157 -10.83 -7.95 -3.02
N ILE A 158 -11.20 -8.36 -1.82
CA ILE A 158 -11.52 -7.47 -0.70
C ILE A 158 -10.52 -7.63 0.41
N GLY A 159 -9.90 -6.51 0.84
CA GLY A 159 -9.18 -6.39 2.09
C GLY A 159 -10.05 -5.73 3.16
N TRP A 160 -9.86 -6.13 4.41
CA TRP A 160 -10.57 -5.54 5.55
C TRP A 160 -9.74 -4.41 6.15
N HIS A 161 -9.92 -3.18 5.66
CA HIS A 161 -9.10 -2.03 6.05
C HIS A 161 -9.81 -1.02 6.97
N LEU A 162 -11.14 -1.06 7.09
CA LEU A 162 -11.91 -0.10 7.90
C LEU A 162 -12.25 -0.62 9.31
N GLY A 163 -11.95 -1.90 9.59
CA GLY A 163 -12.27 -2.54 10.85
C GLY A 163 -13.76 -2.78 11.05
N LYS A 164 -14.15 -3.09 12.31
CA LYS A 164 -15.54 -3.41 12.67
C LYS A 164 -16.44 -2.18 12.84
N VAL A 165 -15.87 -0.99 12.91
CA VAL A 165 -16.59 0.27 13.12
C VAL A 165 -16.57 1.03 11.79
N GLY A 166 -17.71 1.46 11.34
CA GLY A 166 -17.96 2.02 10.05
C GLY A 166 -19.14 1.31 9.41
N ASN A 167 -19.54 1.71 8.23
CA ASN A 167 -20.52 0.94 7.50
C ASN A 167 -19.90 -0.42 7.17
N PHE A 168 -20.42 -1.49 7.76
CA PHE A 168 -19.92 -2.86 7.66
C PHE A 168 -19.70 -3.34 6.22
N ASN A 169 -20.44 -2.77 5.29
CA ASN A 169 -20.32 -3.10 3.88
C ASN A 169 -19.27 -2.25 3.14
N MET A 170 -18.70 -1.21 3.75
CA MET A 170 -17.86 -0.24 3.04
C MET A 170 -16.54 -0.84 2.54
N SER A 171 -15.87 -1.69 3.35
CA SER A 171 -14.67 -2.41 2.89
C SER A 171 -14.92 -3.29 1.66
N LYS A 172 -16.15 -3.79 1.47
CA LYS A 172 -16.54 -4.61 0.31
C LYS A 172 -16.63 -3.80 -0.98
N TYR A 173 -16.88 -2.50 -0.86
CA TYR A 173 -17.07 -1.58 -1.99
C TYR A 173 -15.96 -0.54 -2.06
N SER A 174 -14.76 -0.89 -1.58
CA SER A 174 -13.62 0.02 -1.59
C SER A 174 -12.31 -0.70 -1.90
N SER A 175 -11.42 0.02 -2.58
CA SER A 175 -9.98 -0.24 -2.60
C SER A 175 -9.30 0.71 -1.63
N ALA A 176 -8.07 0.42 -1.24
CA ALA A 176 -7.36 1.24 -0.28
C ALA A 176 -5.84 1.13 -0.43
N VAL A 177 -5.14 2.15 0.06
CA VAL A 177 -3.69 2.19 0.18
C VAL A 177 -3.27 2.48 1.62
N GLU A 178 -2.20 1.82 2.06
CA GLU A 178 -1.51 2.08 3.33
C GLU A 178 -0.17 2.77 3.06
N ILE A 179 0.05 3.97 3.60
CA ILE A 179 1.33 4.68 3.49
C ILE A 179 2.17 4.36 4.72
N ASN A 180 3.39 3.86 4.53
CA ASN A 180 4.30 3.59 5.63
C ASN A 180 4.74 4.90 6.29
N ASN A 181 4.20 5.16 7.48
CA ASN A 181 4.40 6.39 8.23
C ASN A 181 4.05 6.16 9.71
N PHE A 182 4.76 6.81 10.64
CA PHE A 182 4.50 6.65 12.08
C PHE A 182 3.27 7.42 12.60
N GLY A 183 2.73 8.33 11.78
CA GLY A 183 1.64 9.19 12.22
C GLY A 183 2.13 10.31 13.16
N TYR A 184 1.39 10.60 14.23
CA TYR A 184 1.74 11.69 15.12
C TYR A 184 3.05 11.45 15.88
N VAL A 185 3.76 12.55 16.17
CA VAL A 185 4.95 12.57 17.01
C VAL A 185 4.77 13.56 18.17
N THR A 186 5.41 13.26 19.28
CA THR A 186 5.37 14.11 20.49
C THR A 186 6.67 14.87 20.61
N LYS A 187 6.60 16.19 20.78
CA LYS A 187 7.76 17.04 21.06
C LYS A 187 8.06 17.03 22.55
N LYS A 188 9.29 16.66 22.92
CA LYS A 188 9.80 16.66 24.30
C LYS A 188 11.26 17.11 24.30
N ASP A 189 11.60 18.09 25.14
CA ASP A 189 12.96 18.61 25.31
C ASP A 189 13.65 19.01 23.98
N GLY A 190 12.87 19.62 23.07
CA GLY A 190 13.36 20.05 21.76
C GLY A 190 13.46 18.95 20.69
N LYS A 191 13.21 17.70 21.04
CA LYS A 191 13.22 16.53 20.15
C LYS A 191 11.84 15.99 19.90
N TYR A 192 11.68 15.16 18.85
CA TYR A 192 10.42 14.55 18.46
C TYR A 192 10.50 13.03 18.61
N TYR A 193 9.43 12.43 19.10
CA TYR A 193 9.36 11.00 19.38
C TYR A 193 8.07 10.42 18.81
N ASN A 194 8.17 9.28 18.13
CA ASN A 194 7.01 8.50 17.71
C ASN A 194 6.37 7.77 18.92
N TYR A 195 5.23 7.13 18.71
CA TYR A 195 4.47 6.47 19.79
C TYR A 195 5.19 5.28 20.44
N VAL A 196 6.25 4.74 19.83
CA VAL A 196 7.12 3.70 20.42
C VAL A 196 8.40 4.30 21.03
N ASN A 197 8.41 5.62 21.31
CA ASN A 197 9.52 6.38 21.86
C ASN A 197 10.81 6.36 21.01
N GLY A 198 10.72 6.07 19.72
CA GLY A 198 11.80 6.26 18.77
C GLY A 198 11.94 7.75 18.43
N GLU A 199 13.17 8.29 18.48
CA GLU A 199 13.43 9.67 18.03
C GLU A 199 13.18 9.79 16.52
N VAL A 200 12.49 10.85 16.10
CA VAL A 200 12.25 11.21 14.71
C VAL A 200 13.01 12.50 14.41
N PRO A 201 13.90 12.53 13.42
CA PRO A 201 14.64 13.75 13.06
C PRO A 201 13.69 14.92 12.77
N ALA A 202 14.06 16.11 13.22
CA ALA A 202 13.24 17.31 12.99
C ALA A 202 12.96 17.58 11.50
N SER A 203 13.90 17.19 10.62
CA SER A 203 13.74 17.29 9.16
C SER A 203 12.66 16.35 8.58
N MET A 204 12.23 15.36 9.34
CA MET A 204 11.16 14.41 8.97
C MET A 204 9.86 14.71 9.70
N VAL A 205 9.70 15.89 10.28
CA VAL A 205 8.51 16.27 11.05
C VAL A 205 7.73 17.35 10.32
N CYS A 206 6.46 17.08 10.09
CA CYS A 206 5.47 18.06 9.65
C CYS A 206 4.89 18.75 10.88
N ASP A 207 4.99 20.07 10.94
CA ASP A 207 4.26 20.92 11.88
C ASP A 207 3.03 21.50 11.17
N LEU A 208 1.84 21.06 11.57
CA LEU A 208 0.61 21.57 10.97
C LEU A 208 0.28 23.00 11.34
N GLY A 209 0.96 23.59 12.35
CA GLY A 209 0.61 24.90 12.91
C GLY A 209 -0.69 24.91 13.74
N TYR A 210 -1.42 23.82 13.76
CA TYR A 210 -2.63 23.59 14.56
C TYR A 210 -2.71 22.15 15.01
N LYS A 211 -3.62 21.87 15.96
CA LYS A 211 -3.86 20.48 16.40
C LYS A 211 -4.93 19.81 15.52
N PHE A 212 -4.56 18.70 14.92
CA PHE A 212 -5.46 17.74 14.29
C PHE A 212 -5.49 16.47 15.16
N ARG A 213 -6.69 16.01 15.55
CA ARG A 213 -6.85 14.85 16.42
C ARG A 213 -6.01 14.93 17.71
N GLY A 214 -5.81 16.15 18.25
CA GLY A 214 -5.03 16.39 19.47
C GLY A 214 -3.52 16.58 19.26
N HIS A 215 -2.99 16.34 18.08
CA HIS A 215 -1.55 16.38 17.74
C HIS A 215 -1.24 17.48 16.73
N GLN A 216 -0.15 18.22 16.95
CA GLN A 216 0.32 19.26 16.05
C GLN A 216 1.43 18.76 15.12
N TYR A 217 2.28 17.85 15.65
CA TYR A 217 3.46 17.36 14.95
C TYR A 217 3.23 15.94 14.44
N TRP A 218 3.69 15.67 13.20
CA TRP A 218 3.48 14.40 12.52
C TRP A 218 4.75 13.97 11.81
N HIS A 219 4.99 12.68 11.68
CA HIS A 219 5.99 12.17 10.77
C HIS A 219 5.57 12.52 9.34
N ALA A 220 6.38 13.33 8.64
CA ALA A 220 6.02 13.83 7.33
C ALA A 220 5.91 12.70 6.29
N TYR A 221 4.93 12.80 5.40
CA TYR A 221 4.96 12.05 4.15
C TYR A 221 6.06 12.63 3.27
N THR A 222 6.85 11.77 2.63
CA THR A 222 7.92 12.23 1.74
C THR A 222 7.36 12.69 0.39
N PRO A 223 8.10 13.51 -0.37
CA PRO A 223 7.71 13.87 -1.73
C PRO A 223 7.45 12.65 -2.61
N GLU A 224 8.29 11.61 -2.51
CA GLU A 224 8.18 10.37 -3.27
C GLU A 224 6.92 9.57 -2.90
N GLN A 225 6.53 9.55 -1.61
CA GLN A 225 5.26 8.95 -1.18
C GLN A 225 4.06 9.68 -1.77
N ILE A 226 4.09 11.02 -1.80
CA ILE A 226 3.01 11.85 -2.35
C ILE A 226 2.93 11.68 -3.88
N GLU A 227 4.07 11.66 -4.58
CA GLU A 227 4.12 11.42 -6.02
C GLU A 227 3.57 10.02 -6.37
N SER A 228 4.05 8.99 -5.68
CA SER A 228 3.58 7.62 -5.88
C SER A 228 2.09 7.47 -5.57
N LEU A 229 1.59 8.14 -4.53
CA LEU A 229 0.15 8.17 -4.23
C LEU A 229 -0.64 8.79 -5.37
N GLY A 230 -0.18 9.91 -5.94
CA GLY A 230 -0.82 10.57 -7.07
C GLY A 230 -0.91 9.69 -8.31
N LEU A 231 0.19 9.00 -8.65
CA LEU A 231 0.23 8.03 -9.75
C LEU A 231 -0.64 6.80 -9.46
N LEU A 232 -0.65 6.31 -8.23
CA LEU A 232 -1.49 5.19 -7.80
C LEU A 232 -2.98 5.54 -7.90
N ILE A 233 -3.39 6.73 -7.49
CA ILE A 233 -4.78 7.20 -7.61
C ILE A 233 -5.22 7.17 -9.09
N LYS A 234 -4.38 7.64 -10.03
CA LYS A 234 -4.66 7.57 -11.47
C LYS A 234 -4.78 6.12 -11.95
N HIS A 235 -3.88 5.24 -11.51
CA HIS A 235 -3.93 3.82 -11.83
C HIS A 235 -5.22 3.17 -11.31
N VAL A 236 -5.55 3.39 -10.03
CA VAL A 236 -6.76 2.83 -9.40
C VAL A 236 -8.03 3.35 -10.08
N GLN A 237 -8.06 4.62 -10.53
CA GLN A 237 -9.17 5.16 -11.31
C GLN A 237 -9.38 4.41 -12.63
N LYS A 238 -8.30 3.97 -13.30
CA LYS A 238 -8.38 3.15 -14.52
C LYS A 238 -8.85 1.72 -14.23
N VAL A 239 -8.37 1.14 -13.13
CA VAL A 239 -8.76 -0.23 -12.70
C VAL A 239 -10.20 -0.27 -12.22
N TYR A 240 -10.65 0.74 -11.50
CA TYR A 240 -11.98 0.87 -10.92
C TYR A 240 -12.67 2.17 -11.38
N PRO A 241 -13.16 2.23 -12.61
CA PRO A 241 -13.65 3.48 -13.22
C PRO A 241 -14.92 4.04 -12.56
N LYS A 242 -15.58 3.28 -11.69
CA LYS A 242 -16.74 3.75 -10.92
C LYS A 242 -16.37 4.55 -9.66
N ILE A 243 -15.11 4.55 -9.26
CA ILE A 243 -14.66 5.42 -8.17
C ILE A 243 -14.47 6.84 -8.74
N ASP A 244 -15.23 7.80 -8.28
CA ASP A 244 -14.96 9.21 -8.57
C ASP A 244 -13.90 9.72 -7.61
N MET A 245 -12.64 9.78 -8.06
CA MET A 245 -11.52 10.23 -7.25
C MET A 245 -11.55 11.73 -6.94
N SER A 246 -12.36 12.52 -7.65
CA SER A 246 -12.55 13.95 -7.38
C SER A 246 -13.62 14.23 -6.33
N ALA A 247 -14.48 13.25 -6.05
CA ALA A 247 -15.54 13.35 -5.04
C ALA A 247 -15.03 13.00 -3.63
N GLY A 248 -15.84 13.30 -2.62
CA GLY A 248 -15.51 13.03 -1.24
C GLY A 248 -14.58 14.08 -0.64
N LEU A 249 -13.47 13.66 -0.05
CA LEU A 249 -12.49 14.55 0.57
C LEU A 249 -11.91 15.60 -0.42
N PRO A 250 -11.53 15.24 -1.66
CA PRO A 250 -11.08 16.20 -2.65
C PRO A 250 -12.11 17.31 -2.91
N GLN A 251 -13.39 16.98 -3.04
CA GLN A 251 -14.44 17.97 -3.26
C GLN A 251 -14.58 18.93 -2.07
N LEU A 252 -14.53 18.42 -0.81
CA LEU A 252 -14.57 19.28 0.38
C LEU A 252 -13.42 20.29 0.39
N LEU A 253 -12.21 19.85 0.00
CA LEU A 253 -11.03 20.72 -0.08
C LEU A 253 -11.14 21.76 -1.20
N LYS A 254 -11.72 21.39 -2.36
CA LYS A 254 -12.02 22.30 -3.48
C LYS A 254 -13.06 23.35 -3.09
N ASP A 255 -14.05 22.97 -2.31
CA ASP A 255 -15.12 23.85 -1.80
C ASP A 255 -14.60 24.81 -0.70
N GLY A 256 -13.31 24.74 -0.36
CA GLY A 256 -12.66 25.64 0.60
C GLY A 256 -12.85 25.24 2.08
N VAL A 257 -13.32 24.02 2.35
CA VAL A 257 -13.33 23.50 3.72
C VAL A 257 -11.89 23.44 4.23
N HIS A 258 -11.68 23.99 5.43
CA HIS A 258 -10.33 24.00 6.02
C HIS A 258 -9.81 22.56 6.16
N PRO A 259 -8.53 22.24 5.80
CA PRO A 259 -8.00 20.90 5.81
C PRO A 259 -8.20 20.15 7.12
N LYS A 260 -8.05 20.83 8.28
CA LYS A 260 -8.35 20.24 9.59
C LYS A 260 -9.77 19.66 9.64
N ASP A 261 -10.76 20.38 9.15
CA ASP A 261 -12.17 19.99 9.24
C ASP A 261 -12.54 18.99 8.14
N ALA A 262 -11.97 19.13 6.95
CA ALA A 262 -12.17 18.19 5.83
C ALA A 262 -11.69 16.77 6.15
N PHE A 263 -10.58 16.62 6.91
CA PHE A 263 -10.05 15.33 7.34
C PHE A 263 -10.73 14.77 8.61
N GLU A 264 -11.62 15.53 9.27
CA GLU A 264 -12.38 15.02 10.42
C GLU A 264 -13.50 14.06 9.99
N PHE A 265 -14.11 13.43 11.00
CA PHE A 265 -15.21 12.49 10.79
C PHE A 265 -16.37 13.13 10.01
N ASN A 266 -16.74 12.47 8.91
CA ASN A 266 -17.83 12.86 8.04
C ASN A 266 -18.93 11.80 8.06
N SER A 267 -20.13 12.18 8.51
CA SER A 267 -21.25 11.25 8.64
C SER A 267 -21.73 10.70 7.31
N ASP A 268 -21.66 11.48 6.23
CA ASP A 268 -22.12 11.05 4.92
C ASP A 268 -21.13 10.07 4.28
N ALA A 269 -19.83 10.24 4.52
CA ALA A 269 -18.82 9.23 4.22
C ALA A 269 -19.06 7.95 5.02
N TYR A 270 -19.27 8.07 6.34
CA TYR A 270 -19.48 6.93 7.24
C TYR A 270 -20.68 6.08 6.86
N TYR A 271 -21.81 6.70 6.48
CA TYR A 271 -23.00 5.99 6.02
C TYR A 271 -22.97 5.67 4.54
N GLY A 272 -21.89 5.98 3.83
CA GLY A 272 -21.73 5.72 2.41
C GLY A 272 -22.73 6.46 1.51
N LYS A 273 -23.22 7.62 1.95
CA LYS A 273 -24.09 8.48 1.14
C LYS A 273 -23.29 9.18 0.03
N ILE A 274 -22.07 9.61 0.34
CA ILE A 274 -21.13 10.18 -0.62
C ILE A 274 -20.03 9.14 -0.88
N LYS A 275 -19.86 8.78 -2.14
CA LYS A 275 -18.80 7.89 -2.64
C LYS A 275 -17.59 8.74 -3.05
N GLY A 276 -16.46 8.09 -3.29
CA GLY A 276 -15.26 8.75 -3.78
C GLY A 276 -14.02 8.45 -2.94
N LEU A 277 -13.11 9.42 -2.85
CA LEU A 277 -11.86 9.29 -2.12
C LEU A 277 -11.99 9.85 -0.69
N TRP A 278 -11.57 9.05 0.27
CA TRP A 278 -11.62 9.36 1.70
C TRP A 278 -10.36 8.91 2.45
N THR A 279 -10.21 9.36 3.68
CA THR A 279 -9.22 8.82 4.63
C THR A 279 -9.91 8.01 5.72
N HIS A 280 -9.15 7.24 6.47
CA HIS A 280 -9.69 6.47 7.60
C HIS A 280 -10.33 7.39 8.65
N THR A 281 -9.74 8.56 8.89
CA THR A 281 -10.29 9.56 9.83
C THR A 281 -11.68 10.06 9.44
N ASN A 282 -12.01 10.08 8.14
CA ASN A 282 -13.35 10.50 7.69
C ASN A 282 -14.46 9.52 8.10
N VAL A 283 -14.13 8.24 8.32
CA VAL A 283 -15.12 7.21 8.67
C VAL A 283 -14.94 6.63 10.07
N ARG A 284 -13.87 7.00 10.78
CA ARG A 284 -13.55 6.51 12.13
C ARG A 284 -13.09 7.64 13.04
N LYS A 285 -13.80 7.85 14.16
CA LYS A 285 -13.46 8.89 15.16
C LYS A 285 -12.23 8.56 16.00
N ASP A 286 -11.92 7.27 16.14
CA ASP A 286 -10.81 6.74 16.93
C ASP A 286 -9.50 6.55 16.15
N LYS A 287 -9.49 6.95 14.86
CA LYS A 287 -8.33 6.81 13.98
C LYS A 287 -7.60 8.13 13.76
N PHE A 288 -6.32 8.05 13.42
CA PHE A 288 -5.43 9.18 13.21
C PHE A 288 -4.89 9.25 11.78
N ASP A 289 -5.13 8.24 10.98
CA ASP A 289 -4.66 8.08 9.59
C ASP A 289 -5.77 8.47 8.58
N CYS A 290 -5.53 9.44 7.67
CA CYS A 290 -4.34 10.24 7.51
C CYS A 290 -4.51 11.64 8.12
N PHE A 291 -3.41 12.41 8.15
CA PHE A 291 -3.41 13.81 8.61
C PHE A 291 -3.24 14.78 7.43
N PRO A 292 -3.70 16.04 7.55
CA PRO A 292 -3.75 17.02 6.47
C PRO A 292 -2.41 17.74 6.23
N GLN A 293 -1.35 17.01 5.85
CA GLN A 293 -0.10 17.61 5.39
C GLN A 293 -0.34 18.43 4.12
N ALA A 294 0.32 19.57 3.97
CA ALA A 294 0.06 20.52 2.89
C ALA A 294 0.19 19.90 1.49
N GLU A 295 1.22 19.07 1.26
CA GLU A 295 1.46 18.40 -0.01
C GLU A 295 0.38 17.35 -0.33
N LEU A 296 -0.13 16.63 0.67
CA LEU A 296 -1.26 15.72 0.49
C LEU A 296 -2.54 16.51 0.18
N VAL A 297 -2.79 17.59 0.88
CA VAL A 297 -3.94 18.47 0.63
C VAL A 297 -3.89 19.03 -0.79
N GLU A 298 -2.72 19.48 -1.25
CA GLU A 298 -2.55 20.01 -2.61
C GLU A 298 -2.74 18.92 -3.67
N LEU A 299 -2.19 17.72 -3.47
CA LEU A 299 -2.44 16.59 -4.34
C LEU A 299 -3.96 16.34 -4.48
N LEU A 300 -4.69 16.26 -3.35
CA LEU A 300 -6.11 15.93 -3.34
C LEU A 300 -6.97 17.04 -3.98
N LYS A 301 -6.59 18.31 -3.84
CA LYS A 301 -7.27 19.43 -4.51
C LYS A 301 -7.15 19.38 -6.03
N ASN A 302 -6.09 18.77 -6.55
CA ASN A 302 -5.78 18.73 -7.98
C ASN A 302 -6.32 17.45 -8.68
N LEU A 303 -7.07 16.61 -7.96
CA LEU A 303 -7.80 15.47 -8.56
C LEU A 303 -9.10 15.96 -9.20
#